data_b015625d47473768dc072b83e20448e3
#
_entry.id   b015625d47473768dc072b83e20448e3
#
_cell.length_a   1.000
_cell.length_b   1.000
_cell.length_c   1.000
_cell.angle_alpha   90.00
_cell.angle_beta   90.00
_cell.angle_gamma   90.00
#
_symmetry.space_group_name_H-M   'P 1'
#
loop_
_entity.id
_entity.type
_entity.pdbx_description
1 polymer ?
#
loop_
_entity_poly.entity_id
_entity_poly.type
_entity_poly.pdbx_seq_one_letter_code
_entity_poly.pdbx_strand_id
1 'polypeptide(L)'
;METRVLIPPSWLELAPLISASREEGYLFLVRLEHEYLCGRVRFDAAGETLLGVFENSVLVGIGGLTRDPDSNVQGTGCVRHVYVLPEYRHRGIGKMLLAEIEQRARKHFNALVLRTDNMAAAQFYQRNGYEPFGPGSTATHRRILA
;
A
#
# COMPACT_ATOMS: atom_id res chain seq x y z
N MET A 1 -0.58 18.48 -5.86
CA MET A 1 -0.34 17.09 -5.45
C MET A 1 -0.42 16.19 -6.67
N GLU A 2 0.55 15.30 -6.82
CA GLU A 2 0.67 14.46 -8.02
C GLU A 2 0.95 13.03 -7.63
N THR A 3 0.26 12.07 -8.27
CA THR A 3 0.49 10.64 -8.09
C THR A 3 1.34 10.12 -9.24
N ARG A 4 2.41 9.38 -8.91
CA ARG A 4 3.29 8.77 -9.91
C ARG A 4 3.54 7.31 -9.58
N VAL A 5 3.82 6.52 -10.61
CA VAL A 5 4.32 5.15 -10.45
C VAL A 5 5.78 5.22 -10.03
N LEU A 6 6.15 4.46 -8.99
CA LEU A 6 7.50 4.46 -8.41
C LEU A 6 8.35 3.28 -8.87
N ILE A 7 8.02 2.65 -9.99
CA ILE A 7 8.77 1.50 -10.49
C ILE A 7 9.51 1.92 -11.77
N PRO A 8 10.85 1.85 -11.81
CA PRO A 8 11.76 1.43 -10.72
C PRO A 8 11.82 2.47 -9.61
N PRO A 9 11.96 2.04 -8.35
CA PRO A 9 11.97 2.98 -7.24
C PRO A 9 13.29 3.74 -7.14
N SER A 10 13.21 5.00 -6.73
CA SER A 10 14.38 5.79 -6.33
C SER A 10 14.50 5.70 -4.81
N TRP A 11 15.51 5.00 -4.33
CA TRP A 11 15.71 4.85 -2.88
C TRP A 11 16.10 6.17 -2.23
N LEU A 12 16.70 7.09 -3.00
CA LEU A 12 16.97 8.43 -2.53
C LEU A 12 15.69 9.20 -2.22
N GLU A 13 14.69 9.09 -3.09
CA GLU A 13 13.37 9.70 -2.86
C GLU A 13 12.61 9.03 -1.72
N LEU A 14 12.76 7.72 -1.58
CA LEU A 14 12.06 6.93 -0.55
C LEU A 14 12.71 7.03 0.82
N ALA A 15 13.97 7.41 0.92
CA ALA A 15 14.73 7.42 2.18
C ALA A 15 14.02 8.19 3.31
N PRO A 16 13.46 9.39 3.09
CA PRO A 16 12.77 10.10 4.16
C PRO A 16 11.55 9.33 4.70
N LEU A 17 10.79 8.63 3.84
CA LEU A 17 9.65 7.84 4.27
C LEU A 17 10.09 6.61 5.05
N ILE A 18 11.14 5.94 4.57
CA ILE A 18 11.69 4.77 5.25
C ILE A 18 12.17 5.17 6.65
N SER A 19 12.91 6.27 6.74
CA SER A 19 13.43 6.79 8.02
C SER A 19 12.30 7.18 8.97
N ALA A 20 11.31 7.92 8.48
CA ALA A 20 10.18 8.36 9.30
C ALA A 20 9.36 7.18 9.83
N SER A 21 9.11 6.18 8.99
CA SER A 21 8.34 5.00 9.40
C SER A 21 9.11 4.21 10.46
N ARG A 22 10.43 4.09 10.31
CA ARG A 22 11.27 3.41 11.30
C ARG A 22 11.22 4.14 12.65
N GLU A 23 11.29 5.46 12.64
CA GLU A 23 11.21 6.27 13.85
C GLU A 23 9.87 6.08 14.57
N GLU A 24 8.82 5.82 13.84
CA GLU A 24 7.50 5.51 14.41
C GLU A 24 7.37 4.06 14.87
N GLY A 25 8.40 3.24 14.68
CA GLY A 25 8.39 1.83 15.08
C GLY A 25 7.88 0.87 14.03
N TYR A 26 7.69 1.32 12.79
CA TYR A 26 7.22 0.47 11.70
C TYR A 26 8.39 -0.01 10.85
N LEU A 27 8.36 -1.28 10.47
CA LEU A 27 9.43 -1.89 9.66
C LEU A 27 9.00 -2.21 8.23
N PHE A 28 7.74 -1.94 7.88
CA PHE A 28 7.24 -2.41 6.58
C PHE A 28 7.91 -1.71 5.38
N LEU A 29 8.37 -0.47 5.52
CA LEU A 29 9.10 0.18 4.42
C LEU A 29 10.57 -0.25 4.37
N VAL A 30 11.17 -0.55 5.51
CA VAL A 30 12.50 -1.19 5.55
C VAL A 30 12.45 -2.54 4.84
N ARG A 31 11.39 -3.31 5.10
CA ARG A 31 11.18 -4.61 4.44
C ARG A 31 10.93 -4.45 2.95
N LEU A 32 10.20 -3.42 2.54
CA LEU A 32 9.98 -3.13 1.13
C LEU A 32 11.30 -2.97 0.39
N GLU A 33 12.21 -2.16 0.91
CA GLU A 33 13.53 -1.97 0.30
C GLU A 33 14.28 -3.28 0.21
N HIS A 34 14.34 -4.03 1.30
CA HIS A 34 15.03 -5.31 1.33
C HIS A 34 14.42 -6.30 0.34
N GLU A 35 13.10 -6.46 0.35
CA GLU A 35 12.41 -7.42 -0.51
C GLU A 35 12.51 -7.05 -1.98
N TYR A 36 12.49 -5.76 -2.30
CA TYR A 36 12.66 -5.33 -3.68
C TYR A 36 14.10 -5.59 -4.16
N LEU A 37 15.09 -5.27 -3.35
CA LEU A 37 16.50 -5.45 -3.72
C LEU A 37 16.87 -6.93 -3.86
N CYS A 38 16.26 -7.82 -3.08
CA CYS A 38 16.51 -9.26 -3.22
C CYS A 38 15.58 -9.95 -4.21
N GLY A 39 14.68 -9.23 -4.85
CA GLY A 39 13.83 -9.74 -5.91
C GLY A 39 12.57 -10.45 -5.46
N ARG A 40 12.22 -10.42 -4.17
CA ARG A 40 10.99 -11.04 -3.67
C ARG A 40 9.74 -10.32 -4.11
N VAL A 41 9.80 -9.00 -4.22
CA VAL A 41 8.70 -8.18 -4.68
C VAL A 41 9.23 -7.25 -5.75
N ARG A 42 8.53 -7.15 -6.88
CA ARG A 42 8.97 -6.33 -8.01
C ARG A 42 7.90 -5.37 -8.49
N PHE A 43 6.64 -5.59 -8.12
CA PHE A 43 5.48 -4.80 -8.57
C PHE A 43 5.38 -4.73 -10.10
N ASP A 44 5.83 -5.77 -10.80
CA ASP A 44 5.91 -5.80 -12.25
C ASP A 44 5.01 -6.85 -12.90
N ALA A 45 4.29 -7.65 -12.09
CA ALA A 45 3.29 -8.57 -12.63
C ALA A 45 2.01 -7.82 -12.99
N ALA A 46 1.17 -8.45 -13.81
CA ALA A 46 -0.09 -7.83 -14.24
C ALA A 46 -0.93 -7.39 -13.04
N GLY A 47 -1.33 -6.12 -13.03
CA GLY A 47 -2.14 -5.54 -11.97
C GLY A 47 -1.34 -5.02 -10.78
N GLU A 48 -0.05 -5.28 -10.71
CA GLU A 48 0.77 -4.79 -9.60
C GLU A 48 1.32 -3.39 -9.86
N THR A 49 1.47 -2.61 -8.79
CA THR A 49 2.06 -1.27 -8.89
C THR A 49 2.54 -0.79 -7.52
N LEU A 50 3.43 0.17 -7.55
CA LEU A 50 3.82 0.94 -6.38
C LEU A 50 3.66 2.41 -6.75
N LEU A 51 2.83 3.13 -5.98
CA LEU A 51 2.47 4.52 -6.26
C LEU A 51 3.05 5.44 -5.20
N GLY A 52 3.40 6.63 -5.61
CA GLY A 52 3.81 7.69 -4.71
C GLY A 52 3.03 8.96 -4.96
N VAL A 53 2.78 9.72 -3.89
CA VAL A 53 2.19 11.06 -3.96
C VAL A 53 3.28 12.07 -3.71
N PHE A 54 3.39 13.04 -4.63
CA PHE A 54 4.38 14.11 -4.56
C PHE A 54 3.69 15.43 -4.33
N GLU A 55 4.23 16.23 -3.42
CA GLU A 55 3.84 17.60 -3.22
C GLU A 55 5.08 18.48 -3.40
N ASN A 56 5.01 19.45 -4.34
CA ASN A 56 6.15 20.29 -4.68
C ASN A 56 7.40 19.48 -4.98
N SER A 57 7.24 18.40 -5.74
CA SER A 57 8.31 17.49 -6.17
C SER A 57 8.95 16.66 -5.03
N VAL A 58 8.32 16.65 -3.86
CA VAL A 58 8.78 15.84 -2.72
C VAL A 58 7.83 14.68 -2.51
N LEU A 59 8.35 13.48 -2.37
CA LEU A 59 7.55 12.29 -2.08
C LEU A 59 7.03 12.37 -0.65
N VAL A 60 5.71 12.34 -0.47
CA VAL A 60 5.07 12.48 0.85
C VAL A 60 4.21 11.28 1.23
N GLY A 61 3.88 10.41 0.29
CA GLY A 61 3.09 9.22 0.57
C GLY A 61 3.40 8.12 -0.42
N ILE A 62 3.15 6.88 -0.02
CA ILE A 62 3.42 5.69 -0.82
C ILE A 62 2.32 4.65 -0.57
N GLY A 63 2.03 3.84 -1.57
CA GLY A 63 1.12 2.71 -1.43
C GLY A 63 1.35 1.70 -2.54
N GLY A 64 1.26 0.43 -2.21
CA GLY A 64 1.53 -0.66 -3.13
C GLY A 64 0.33 -1.58 -3.33
N LEU A 65 0.33 -2.24 -4.47
CA LEU A 65 -0.65 -3.23 -4.86
C LEU A 65 0.08 -4.41 -5.49
N THR A 66 -0.11 -5.59 -4.92
CA THR A 66 0.42 -6.84 -5.47
C THR A 66 -0.71 -7.85 -5.58
N ARG A 67 -0.46 -8.95 -6.29
CA ARG A 67 -1.31 -10.13 -6.13
C ARG A 67 -1.16 -10.63 -4.71
N ASP A 68 -2.24 -11.19 -4.14
CA ASP A 68 -2.14 -11.72 -2.78
C ASP A 68 -1.42 -13.07 -2.81
N PRO A 69 -0.23 -13.19 -2.20
CA PRO A 69 0.54 -14.44 -2.24
C PRO A 69 -0.07 -15.55 -1.41
N ASP A 70 -0.93 -15.22 -0.45
CA ASP A 70 -1.50 -16.19 0.48
C ASP A 70 -2.92 -16.60 0.11
N SER A 71 -3.52 -16.01 -0.93
CA SER A 71 -4.87 -16.34 -1.35
C SER A 71 -4.85 -17.45 -2.38
N ASN A 72 -5.72 -18.45 -2.17
CA ASN A 72 -5.97 -19.50 -3.17
C ASN A 72 -7.04 -19.06 -4.18
N VAL A 73 -7.64 -17.91 -3.98
CA VAL A 73 -8.69 -17.39 -4.87
C VAL A 73 -8.04 -16.48 -5.91
N GLN A 74 -8.21 -16.82 -7.19
CA GLN A 74 -7.76 -15.97 -8.26
C GLN A 74 -8.50 -14.63 -8.22
N GLY A 75 -7.82 -13.57 -8.63
CA GLY A 75 -8.43 -12.27 -8.68
C GLY A 75 -8.38 -11.52 -7.35
N THR A 76 -7.54 -11.94 -6.41
CA THR A 76 -7.35 -11.23 -5.16
C THR A 76 -6.04 -10.44 -5.18
N GLY A 77 -6.14 -9.13 -4.97
CA GLY A 77 -5.00 -8.25 -4.81
C GLY A 77 -4.76 -7.93 -3.35
N CYS A 78 -3.57 -7.46 -3.05
CA CYS A 78 -3.16 -7.08 -1.69
C CYS A 78 -2.69 -5.63 -1.67
N VAL A 79 -3.30 -4.82 -0.80
CA VAL A 79 -2.85 -3.45 -0.53
C VAL A 79 -1.69 -3.54 0.45
N ARG A 80 -0.56 -2.94 0.09
CA ARG A 80 0.67 -3.04 0.87
C ARG A 80 1.38 -1.70 0.96
N HIS A 81 2.15 -1.52 2.01
CA HIS A 81 3.12 -0.44 2.13
C HIS A 81 2.51 0.96 2.10
N VAL A 82 1.26 1.12 2.56
CA VAL A 82 0.62 2.44 2.61
C VAL A 82 1.21 3.23 3.76
N TYR A 83 1.81 4.36 3.44
CA TYR A 83 2.43 5.24 4.43
C TYR A 83 2.38 6.68 3.94
N VAL A 84 2.03 7.58 4.84
CA VAL A 84 2.05 9.04 4.60
C VAL A 84 2.93 9.66 5.66
N LEU A 85 3.84 10.55 5.27
CA LEU A 85 4.67 11.28 6.22
C LEU A 85 3.80 11.96 7.28
N PRO A 86 4.20 11.94 8.56
CA PRO A 86 3.38 12.49 9.64
C PRO A 86 2.91 13.92 9.42
N GLU A 87 3.77 14.78 8.86
CA GLU A 87 3.46 16.19 8.61
C GLU A 87 2.39 16.38 7.55
N TYR A 88 2.14 15.35 6.72
CA TYR A 88 1.19 15.41 5.61
C TYR A 88 -0.09 14.62 5.87
N ARG A 89 -0.25 14.08 7.08
CA ARG A 89 -1.45 13.33 7.46
C ARG A 89 -2.64 14.27 7.65
N HIS A 90 -3.85 13.67 7.62
CA HIS A 90 -5.12 14.40 7.77
C HIS A 90 -5.39 15.41 6.65
N ARG A 91 -4.79 15.19 5.49
CA ARG A 91 -5.00 16.00 4.29
C ARG A 91 -5.61 15.21 3.14
N GLY A 92 -6.05 13.97 3.40
CA GLY A 92 -6.67 13.12 2.40
C GLY A 92 -5.70 12.37 1.48
N ILE A 93 -4.40 12.39 1.75
CA ILE A 93 -3.41 11.73 0.90
C ILE A 93 -3.57 10.21 0.94
N GLY A 94 -3.79 9.63 2.11
CA GLY A 94 -4.02 8.19 2.24
C GLY A 94 -5.26 7.74 1.50
N LYS A 95 -6.35 8.50 1.61
CA LYS A 95 -7.59 8.24 0.88
C LYS A 95 -7.38 8.32 -0.63
N MET A 96 -6.62 9.31 -1.09
CA MET A 96 -6.29 9.46 -2.50
C MET A 96 -5.47 8.27 -3.02
N LEU A 97 -4.47 7.82 -2.23
CA LEU A 97 -3.68 6.63 -2.57
C LEU A 97 -4.56 5.40 -2.70
N LEU A 98 -5.45 5.16 -1.73
CA LEU A 98 -6.36 4.02 -1.81
C LEU A 98 -7.26 4.08 -3.04
N ALA A 99 -7.80 5.26 -3.36
CA ALA A 99 -8.66 5.43 -4.53
C ALA A 99 -7.91 5.10 -5.82
N GLU A 100 -6.66 5.56 -5.95
CA GLU A 100 -5.83 5.25 -7.11
C GLU A 100 -5.49 3.76 -7.21
N ILE A 101 -5.15 3.14 -6.09
CA ILE A 101 -4.88 1.71 -6.02
C ILE A 101 -6.12 0.92 -6.46
N GLU A 102 -7.29 1.29 -5.94
CA GLU A 102 -8.54 0.59 -6.23
C GLU A 102 -8.93 0.75 -7.70
N GLN A 103 -8.73 1.93 -8.27
CA GLN A 103 -9.02 2.17 -9.68
C GLN A 103 -8.18 1.25 -10.58
N ARG A 104 -6.91 1.10 -10.27
CA ARG A 104 -6.02 0.19 -10.99
C ARG A 104 -6.38 -1.28 -10.74
N ALA A 105 -6.71 -1.59 -9.49
CA ALA A 105 -7.05 -2.95 -9.08
C ALA A 105 -8.28 -3.49 -9.80
N ARG A 106 -9.28 -2.65 -10.04
CA ARG A 106 -10.53 -3.08 -10.68
C ARG A 106 -10.34 -3.70 -12.06
N LYS A 107 -9.24 -3.41 -12.73
CA LYS A 107 -8.93 -3.96 -14.05
C LYS A 107 -8.37 -5.38 -13.98
N HIS A 108 -7.91 -5.81 -12.80
CA HIS A 108 -7.18 -7.07 -12.65
C HIS A 108 -7.67 -7.94 -11.50
N PHE A 109 -8.38 -7.36 -10.53
CA PHE A 109 -8.77 -8.06 -9.31
C PHE A 109 -10.25 -7.84 -9.01
N ASN A 110 -10.85 -8.83 -8.32
CA ASN A 110 -12.25 -8.78 -7.87
C ASN A 110 -12.36 -8.34 -6.43
N ALA A 111 -11.29 -8.48 -5.67
CA ALA A 111 -11.24 -8.13 -4.26
C ALA A 111 -9.85 -7.69 -3.87
N LEU A 112 -9.77 -6.87 -2.84
CA LEU A 112 -8.52 -6.48 -2.21
C LEU A 112 -8.52 -6.94 -0.76
N VAL A 113 -7.38 -7.44 -0.32
CA VAL A 113 -7.15 -7.75 1.09
C VAL A 113 -5.96 -6.94 1.58
N LEU A 114 -5.85 -6.81 2.88
CA LEU A 114 -4.68 -6.22 3.51
C LEU A 114 -4.47 -6.85 4.89
N ARG A 115 -3.29 -6.61 5.43
CA ARG A 115 -2.91 -7.10 6.75
C ARG A 115 -2.41 -5.94 7.58
N THR A 116 -3.03 -5.72 8.73
CA THR A 116 -2.56 -4.70 9.68
C THR A 116 -2.82 -5.16 11.10
N ASP A 117 -1.88 -4.86 11.99
CA ASP A 117 -2.05 -5.04 13.43
C ASP A 117 -2.14 -3.67 14.14
N ASN A 118 -2.16 -2.60 13.38
CA ASN A 118 -2.21 -1.23 13.89
C ASN A 118 -3.66 -0.76 13.93
N MET A 119 -4.14 -0.35 15.11
CA MET A 119 -5.54 0.04 15.31
C MET A 119 -5.90 1.31 14.51
N ALA A 120 -5.02 2.29 14.47
CA ALA A 120 -5.28 3.52 13.71
C ALA A 120 -5.37 3.24 12.21
N ALA A 121 -4.51 2.36 11.69
CA ALA A 121 -4.58 1.93 10.29
C ALA A 121 -5.87 1.16 10.02
N ALA A 122 -6.26 0.25 10.91
CA ALA A 122 -7.51 -0.50 10.77
C ALA A 122 -8.71 0.44 10.68
N GLN A 123 -8.78 1.46 11.53
CA GLN A 123 -9.85 2.45 11.51
C GLN A 123 -9.86 3.22 10.19
N PHE A 124 -8.69 3.61 9.70
CA PHE A 124 -8.56 4.29 8.40
C PHE A 124 -9.10 3.42 7.27
N TYR A 125 -8.72 2.15 7.22
CA TYR A 125 -9.20 1.24 6.19
C TYR A 125 -10.71 1.01 6.29
N GLN A 126 -11.25 0.85 7.50
CA GLN A 126 -12.68 0.65 7.69
C GLN A 126 -13.48 1.87 7.25
N ARG A 127 -13.00 3.08 7.51
CA ARG A 127 -13.63 4.31 7.03
C ARG A 127 -13.62 4.40 5.49
N ASN A 128 -12.71 3.71 4.85
CA ASN A 128 -12.58 3.71 3.39
C ASN A 128 -13.17 2.46 2.74
N GLY A 129 -14.03 1.74 3.44
CA GLY A 129 -14.83 0.66 2.86
C GLY A 129 -14.24 -0.74 3.00
N TYR A 130 -13.18 -0.90 3.79
CA TYR A 130 -12.61 -2.23 4.06
C TYR A 130 -13.28 -2.81 5.29
N GLU A 131 -13.69 -4.07 5.19
CA GLU A 131 -14.36 -4.78 6.27
C GLU A 131 -13.38 -5.70 6.99
N PRO A 132 -13.51 -5.88 8.32
CA PRO A 132 -12.75 -6.90 9.02
C PRO A 132 -12.95 -8.26 8.36
N PHE A 133 -11.88 -9.01 8.20
CA PHE A 133 -11.86 -10.27 7.49
C PHE A 133 -11.01 -11.29 8.23
N GLY A 134 -11.48 -12.51 8.31
CA GLY A 134 -10.96 -13.61 9.08
C GLY A 134 -12.11 -14.26 9.79
N PRO A 135 -11.94 -15.15 10.78
CA PRO A 135 -10.76 -15.94 11.04
C PRO A 135 -10.52 -17.00 9.95
N GLY A 136 -9.35 -17.57 9.96
CA GLY A 136 -8.97 -18.59 8.97
C GLY A 136 -8.22 -18.03 7.76
N SER A 137 -7.98 -16.70 7.75
CA SER A 137 -7.17 -16.02 6.75
C SER A 137 -6.04 -15.26 7.42
N THR A 138 -4.92 -15.07 6.72
CA THR A 138 -3.85 -14.18 7.18
C THR A 138 -4.23 -12.71 6.99
N ALA A 139 -5.18 -12.42 6.10
CA ALA A 139 -5.67 -11.08 5.88
C ALA A 139 -6.54 -10.62 7.06
N THR A 140 -6.44 -9.34 7.41
CA THR A 140 -7.24 -8.75 8.49
C THR A 140 -8.44 -7.96 7.96
N HIS A 141 -8.37 -7.46 6.73
CA HIS A 141 -9.43 -6.65 6.13
C HIS A 141 -9.57 -6.99 4.65
N ARG A 142 -10.77 -6.77 4.14
CA ARG A 142 -11.12 -7.07 2.74
C ARG A 142 -12.08 -6.02 2.18
N ARG A 143 -11.94 -5.73 0.90
CA ARG A 143 -12.91 -4.95 0.15
C ARG A 143 -13.22 -5.66 -1.17
N ILE A 144 -14.50 -5.89 -1.44
CA ILE A 144 -14.96 -6.42 -2.72
C ILE A 144 -15.02 -5.27 -3.73
N LEU A 145 -14.42 -5.49 -4.88
CA LEU A 145 -14.43 -4.52 -5.98
C LEU A 145 -15.56 -4.88 -6.94
N ALA A 146 -16.58 -4.11 -6.94
CA ALA A 146 -17.73 -4.37 -7.80
C ALA A 146 -17.61 -3.67 -9.16
#